data_b6ee3d99f373e4dddbd3b751ff87b543
#
_entry.id   b6ee3d99f373e4dddbd3b751ff87b543
#
_cell.length_a   1.000
_cell.length_b   1.000
_cell.length_c   1.000
_cell.angle_alpha   90.00
_cell.angle_beta   90.00
_cell.angle_gamma   90.00
#
_symmetry.space_group_name_H-M   'P 1'
#
loop_
_entity.id
_entity.type
_entity.pdbx_description
1 polymer ?
#
loop_
_entity_poly.entity_id
_entity_poly.type
_entity_poly.pdbx_seq_one_letter_code
_entity_poly.pdbx_strand_id
1 'polypeptide(L)'
;MKQIRNHSFNRQGGISLIGLILTLGVLVFMAMLATKVVPTVVEFSSIKKAIRSAKQSAKTVREIQDAFDKQSEVGYFDAVRGKDLSIVKNGEDMDVSFSYTKTIHLFGPASLLLEYADTTAKTGKAPKMQE
;
A
#
# COMPACT_ATOMS: atom_id res chain seq x y z
N MET A 1 -51.68 17.43 -46.00
CA MET A 1 -50.58 16.65 -45.43
C MET A 1 -50.28 17.16 -44.06
N LYS A 2 -50.59 16.37 -43.05
CA LYS A 2 -50.46 16.76 -41.65
C LYS A 2 -49.07 16.30 -41.13
N GLN A 3 -48.16 17.26 -40.92
CA GLN A 3 -46.83 17.02 -40.39
C GLN A 3 -47.01 16.70 -38.87
N ILE A 4 -46.73 15.44 -38.53
CA ILE A 4 -46.67 15.01 -37.15
C ILE A 4 -45.28 15.38 -36.63
N ARG A 5 -45.20 16.45 -35.85
CA ARG A 5 -43.99 16.81 -35.09
C ARG A 5 -43.81 15.83 -33.94
N ASN A 6 -42.89 14.91 -34.13
CA ASN A 6 -42.40 14.09 -33.01
C ASN A 6 -41.61 14.99 -32.07
N HIS A 7 -42.21 15.36 -30.96
CA HIS A 7 -41.50 15.94 -29.83
C HIS A 7 -40.79 14.78 -29.11
N SER A 8 -39.52 14.62 -29.36
CA SER A 8 -38.68 13.80 -28.51
C SER A 8 -38.54 14.50 -27.16
N PHE A 9 -39.27 14.00 -26.18
CA PHE A 9 -39.01 14.37 -24.77
C PHE A 9 -37.61 13.87 -24.39
N ASN A 10 -36.62 14.77 -24.47
CA ASN A 10 -35.37 14.57 -23.81
C ASN A 10 -35.66 14.41 -22.32
N ARG A 11 -35.65 13.18 -21.84
CA ARG A 11 -35.60 12.89 -20.40
C ARG A 11 -34.26 13.42 -19.88
N GLN A 12 -34.24 14.67 -19.46
CA GLN A 12 -33.21 15.19 -18.59
C GLN A 12 -33.42 14.48 -17.25
N GLY A 13 -32.63 13.42 -17.00
CA GLY A 13 -32.54 12.78 -15.70
C GLY A 13 -31.87 13.76 -14.75
N GLY A 14 -32.68 14.61 -14.10
CA GLY A 14 -32.18 15.45 -13.01
C GLY A 14 -31.61 14.57 -11.91
N ILE A 15 -30.37 14.86 -11.50
CA ILE A 15 -29.77 14.21 -10.33
C ILE A 15 -30.67 14.52 -9.15
N SER A 16 -31.26 13.48 -8.53
CA SER A 16 -32.06 13.64 -7.33
C SER A 16 -31.18 14.27 -6.24
N LEU A 17 -31.73 15.21 -5.47
CA LEU A 17 -31.02 15.81 -4.32
C LEU A 17 -30.47 14.73 -3.39
N ILE A 18 -31.23 13.66 -3.16
CA ILE A 18 -30.79 12.49 -2.36
C ILE A 18 -29.59 11.81 -3.04
N GLY A 19 -29.62 11.61 -4.36
CA GLY A 19 -28.52 11.05 -5.11
C GLY A 19 -27.25 11.91 -5.05
N LEU A 20 -27.39 13.23 -5.10
CA LEU A 20 -26.30 14.18 -4.94
C LEU A 20 -25.65 14.06 -3.55
N ILE A 21 -26.47 14.04 -2.48
CA ILE A 21 -25.99 13.91 -1.10
C ILE A 21 -25.26 12.57 -0.89
N LEU A 22 -25.83 11.48 -1.41
CA LEU A 22 -25.18 10.16 -1.34
C LEU A 22 -23.85 10.14 -2.08
N THR A 23 -23.79 10.70 -3.27
CA THR A 23 -22.53 10.77 -4.06
C THR A 23 -21.48 11.58 -3.33
N LEU A 24 -21.83 12.74 -2.77
CA LEU A 24 -20.91 13.55 -1.96
C LEU A 24 -20.44 12.81 -0.73
N GLY A 25 -21.32 12.08 -0.04
CA GLY A 25 -20.96 11.25 1.11
C GLY A 25 -19.95 10.16 0.77
N VAL A 26 -20.14 9.47 -0.36
CA VAL A 26 -19.18 8.46 -0.86
C VAL A 26 -17.84 9.09 -1.23
N LEU A 27 -17.84 10.24 -1.89
CA LEU A 27 -16.61 10.95 -2.24
C LEU A 27 -15.80 11.36 -1.00
N VAL A 28 -16.46 11.91 0.02
CA VAL A 28 -15.83 12.29 1.29
C VAL A 28 -15.27 11.05 1.99
N PHE A 29 -16.02 9.96 2.02
CA PHE A 29 -15.56 8.69 2.61
C PHE A 29 -14.32 8.14 1.88
N MET A 30 -14.33 8.14 0.54
CA MET A 30 -13.18 7.74 -0.26
C MET A 30 -11.95 8.62 -0.02
N ALA A 31 -12.14 9.94 0.07
CA ALA A 31 -11.06 10.86 0.40
C ALA A 31 -10.47 10.59 1.79
N MET A 32 -11.31 10.32 2.78
CA MET A 32 -10.87 9.96 4.13
C MET A 32 -10.06 8.65 4.15
N LEU A 33 -10.50 7.63 3.41
CA LEU A 33 -9.73 6.39 3.26
C LEU A 33 -8.38 6.64 2.59
N ALA A 34 -8.36 7.42 1.52
CA ALA A 34 -7.14 7.72 0.79
C ALA A 34 -6.09 8.39 1.70
N THR A 35 -6.47 9.39 2.50
CA THR A 35 -5.54 10.06 3.42
C THR A 35 -4.93 9.14 4.47
N LYS A 36 -5.60 8.05 4.82
CA LYS A 36 -5.10 7.05 5.78
C LYS A 36 -4.30 5.93 5.12
N VAL A 37 -4.69 5.51 3.93
CA VAL A 37 -4.06 4.38 3.22
C VAL A 37 -2.83 4.81 2.42
N VAL A 38 -2.87 5.97 1.76
CA VAL A 38 -1.75 6.45 0.92
C VAL A 38 -0.42 6.48 1.67
N PRO A 39 -0.31 7.02 2.90
CA PRO A 39 0.97 7.03 3.62
C PRO A 39 1.54 5.63 3.83
N THR A 40 0.70 4.63 4.12
CA THR A 40 1.17 3.25 4.36
C THR A 40 1.68 2.59 3.07
N VAL A 41 1.10 2.90 1.91
CA VAL A 41 1.57 2.43 0.61
C VAL A 41 2.91 3.09 0.24
N VAL A 42 3.08 4.37 0.54
CA VAL A 42 4.35 5.09 0.33
C VAL A 42 5.44 4.50 1.22
N GLU A 43 5.15 4.26 2.50
CA GLU A 43 6.05 3.60 3.43
C GLU A 43 6.47 2.22 2.91
N PHE A 44 5.52 1.38 2.49
CA PHE A 44 5.80 0.09 1.88
C PHE A 44 6.72 0.20 0.64
N SER A 45 6.46 1.15 -0.24
CA SER A 45 7.30 1.40 -1.41
C SER A 45 8.73 1.81 -1.03
N SER A 46 8.89 2.59 0.04
CA SER A 46 10.20 2.99 0.56
C SER A 46 10.95 1.80 1.15
N ILE A 47 10.29 0.94 1.91
CA ILE A 47 10.87 -0.29 2.46
C ILE A 47 11.32 -1.23 1.33
N LYS A 48 10.51 -1.39 0.28
CA LYS A 48 10.88 -2.18 -0.91
C LYS A 48 12.15 -1.67 -1.59
N LYS A 49 12.30 -0.38 -1.73
CA LYS A 49 13.52 0.23 -2.29
C LYS A 49 14.71 0.01 -1.36
N ALA A 50 14.51 0.16 -0.05
CA ALA A 50 15.54 0.01 0.96
C ALA A 50 16.13 -1.41 1.00
N ILE A 51 15.30 -2.47 0.96
CA ILE A 51 15.81 -3.85 0.92
C ILE A 51 16.63 -4.14 -0.33
N ARG A 52 16.21 -3.62 -1.49
CA ARG A 52 16.93 -3.80 -2.74
C ARG A 52 18.28 -3.08 -2.73
N SER A 53 18.29 -1.85 -2.23
CA SER A 53 19.52 -1.06 -2.09
C SER A 53 20.47 -1.68 -1.06
N ALA A 54 19.99 -2.10 0.10
CA ALA A 54 20.78 -2.77 1.13
C ALA A 54 21.41 -4.08 0.62
N LYS A 55 20.64 -4.88 -0.12
CA LYS A 55 21.16 -6.10 -0.77
C LYS A 55 22.29 -5.80 -1.75
N GLN A 56 22.21 -4.73 -2.53
CA GLN A 56 23.22 -4.37 -3.52
C GLN A 56 24.51 -3.82 -2.89
N SER A 57 24.40 -3.15 -1.75
CA SER A 57 25.52 -2.45 -1.10
C SER A 57 26.27 -3.28 -0.06
N ALA A 58 25.77 -4.46 0.30
CA ALA A 58 26.28 -5.25 1.42
C ALA A 58 26.46 -6.72 1.04
N LYS A 59 27.44 -7.37 1.66
CA LYS A 59 27.81 -8.77 1.41
C LYS A 59 27.56 -9.69 2.61
N THR A 60 27.25 -9.14 3.75
CA THR A 60 26.94 -9.88 4.98
C THR A 60 25.56 -9.53 5.51
N VAL A 61 24.96 -10.45 6.26
CA VAL A 61 23.66 -10.26 6.89
C VAL A 61 23.64 -8.97 7.73
N ARG A 62 24.69 -8.77 8.54
CA ARG A 62 24.80 -7.60 9.42
C ARG A 62 24.92 -6.30 8.63
N GLU A 63 25.72 -6.28 7.58
CA GLU A 63 25.84 -5.11 6.71
C GLU A 63 24.52 -4.76 6.02
N ILE A 64 23.74 -5.77 5.61
CA ILE A 64 22.41 -5.57 5.02
C ILE A 64 21.49 -4.92 6.06
N GLN A 65 21.48 -5.43 7.29
CA GLN A 65 20.66 -4.88 8.38
C GLN A 65 21.05 -3.43 8.70
N ASP A 66 22.35 -3.16 8.84
CA ASP A 66 22.88 -1.81 9.13
C ASP A 66 22.59 -0.83 7.98
N ALA A 67 22.75 -1.29 6.72
CA ALA A 67 22.44 -0.47 5.55
C ALA A 67 20.94 -0.16 5.43
N PHE A 68 20.10 -1.13 5.77
CA PHE A 68 18.66 -0.95 5.81
C PHE A 68 18.24 0.06 6.89
N ASP A 69 18.78 -0.08 8.10
CA ASP A 69 18.45 0.83 9.22
C ASP A 69 18.88 2.27 8.91
N LYS A 70 20.03 2.49 8.29
CA LYS A 70 20.44 3.82 7.82
C LYS A 70 19.47 4.41 6.80
N GLN A 71 18.93 3.56 5.91
CA GLN A 71 17.95 4.01 4.94
C GLN A 71 16.57 4.28 5.56
N SER A 72 16.21 3.55 6.62
CA SER A 72 14.98 3.81 7.36
C SER A 72 14.99 5.18 8.06
N GLU A 73 16.12 5.56 8.62
CA GLU A 73 16.31 6.88 9.22
C GLU A 73 16.13 8.02 8.20
N VAL A 74 16.71 7.87 7.01
CA VAL A 74 16.61 8.87 5.93
C VAL A 74 15.21 8.86 5.28
N GLY A 75 14.61 7.69 5.15
CA GLY A 75 13.29 7.48 4.53
C GLY A 75 12.11 7.74 5.46
N TYR A 76 12.36 8.01 6.75
CA TYR A 76 11.33 8.23 7.77
C TYR A 76 10.28 7.11 7.84
N PHE A 77 10.72 5.85 7.74
CA PHE A 77 9.85 4.69 7.95
C PHE A 77 10.39 3.84 9.11
N ASP A 78 9.50 3.36 9.95
CA ASP A 78 9.81 2.62 11.18
C ASP A 78 9.01 1.31 11.35
N ALA A 79 8.16 1.00 10.38
CA ALA A 79 7.34 -0.20 10.42
C ALA A 79 8.16 -1.51 10.43
N VAL A 80 9.37 -1.48 9.86
CA VAL A 80 10.31 -2.61 9.80
C VAL A 80 11.70 -2.10 10.16
N ARG A 81 12.45 -2.86 10.94
CA ARG A 81 13.85 -2.62 11.25
C ARG A 81 14.75 -3.69 10.62
N GLY A 82 16.04 -3.42 10.50
CA GLY A 82 17.00 -4.37 9.93
C GLY A 82 16.97 -5.75 10.59
N LYS A 83 16.75 -5.81 11.90
CA LYS A 83 16.61 -7.05 12.67
C LYS A 83 15.36 -7.88 12.33
N ASP A 84 14.31 -7.22 11.79
CA ASP A 84 13.04 -7.86 11.42
C ASP A 84 13.08 -8.41 9.99
N LEU A 85 14.17 -8.17 9.25
CA LEU A 85 14.37 -8.71 7.91
C LEU A 85 14.68 -10.20 7.99
N SER A 86 14.01 -10.98 7.15
CA SER A 86 14.36 -12.37 6.91
C SER A 86 15.40 -12.43 5.78
N ILE A 87 16.64 -12.76 6.13
CA ILE A 87 17.76 -12.83 5.18
C ILE A 87 18.17 -14.28 5.04
N VAL A 88 18.03 -14.82 3.84
CA VAL A 88 18.39 -16.21 3.50
C VAL A 88 19.50 -16.20 2.48
N LYS A 89 20.57 -16.92 2.79
CA LYS A 89 21.70 -17.12 1.86
C LYS A 89 21.32 -18.16 0.81
N ASN A 90 21.37 -17.77 -0.45
CA ASN A 90 21.09 -18.63 -1.58
C ASN A 90 22.32 -18.68 -2.51
N GLY A 91 23.23 -19.61 -2.24
CA GLY A 91 24.53 -19.68 -2.91
C GLY A 91 25.43 -18.50 -2.56
N GLU A 92 25.84 -17.72 -3.54
CA GLU A 92 26.61 -16.48 -3.35
C GLU A 92 25.73 -15.25 -3.15
N ASP A 93 24.41 -15.38 -3.37
CA ASP A 93 23.44 -14.31 -3.24
C ASP A 93 22.70 -14.39 -1.88
N MET A 94 22.18 -13.25 -1.43
CA MET A 94 21.37 -13.16 -0.22
C MET A 94 19.98 -12.62 -0.58
N ASP A 95 18.96 -13.40 -0.28
CA ASP A 95 17.59 -12.99 -0.46
C ASP A 95 17.08 -12.31 0.80
N VAL A 96 16.62 -11.09 0.67
CA VAL A 96 16.07 -10.26 1.74
C VAL A 96 14.56 -10.19 1.59
N SER A 97 13.86 -10.49 2.66
CA SER A 97 12.41 -10.47 2.71
C SER A 97 11.92 -9.77 3.95
N PHE A 98 10.75 -9.19 3.89
CA PHE A 98 10.07 -8.64 5.06
C PHE A 98 8.56 -8.87 4.97
N SER A 99 7.91 -8.87 6.11
CA SER A 99 6.45 -8.82 6.22
C SER A 99 6.06 -8.06 7.47
N TYR A 100 5.04 -7.24 7.38
CA TYR A 100 4.47 -6.52 8.52
C TYR A 100 2.99 -6.22 8.31
N THR A 101 2.31 -5.97 9.40
CA THR A 101 0.90 -5.64 9.40
C THR A 101 0.69 -4.22 9.90
N LYS A 102 -0.15 -3.47 9.19
CA LYS A 102 -0.57 -2.12 9.58
C LYS A 102 -2.07 -2.12 9.84
N THR A 103 -2.47 -1.73 11.03
CA THR A 103 -3.89 -1.56 11.37
C THR A 103 -4.26 -0.09 11.30
N ILE A 104 -5.26 0.23 10.47
CA ILE A 104 -5.77 1.59 10.33
C ILE A 104 -7.15 1.65 10.98
N HIS A 105 -7.28 2.44 12.03
CA HIS A 105 -8.59 2.71 12.63
C HIS A 105 -9.39 3.65 11.74
N LEU A 106 -10.58 3.21 11.33
CA LEU A 106 -11.49 3.98 10.48
C LEU A 106 -12.44 4.83 11.32
N PHE A 107 -13.34 4.17 12.02
CA PHE A 107 -14.31 4.81 12.92
C PHE A 107 -14.84 3.78 13.93
N GLY A 108 -15.06 4.19 15.16
CA GLY A 108 -15.59 3.31 16.21
C GLY A 108 -14.79 1.99 16.32
N PRO A 109 -15.45 0.83 16.29
CA PRO A 109 -14.81 -0.47 16.35
C PRO A 109 -14.24 -0.95 15.00
N ALA A 110 -14.49 -0.22 13.90
CA ALA A 110 -14.05 -0.63 12.57
C ALA A 110 -12.59 -0.26 12.33
N SER A 111 -11.79 -1.26 11.96
CA SER A 111 -10.38 -1.10 11.59
C SER A 111 -10.08 -1.87 10.32
N LEU A 112 -9.20 -1.31 9.50
CA LEU A 112 -8.67 -1.96 8.30
C LEU A 112 -7.30 -2.55 8.63
N LEU A 113 -7.15 -3.85 8.41
CA LEU A 113 -5.88 -4.55 8.54
C LEU A 113 -5.24 -4.67 7.16
N LEU A 114 -4.04 -4.15 7.02
CA LEU A 114 -3.24 -4.24 5.80
C LEU A 114 -2.01 -5.09 6.07
N GLU A 115 -1.82 -6.13 5.28
CA GLU A 115 -0.62 -6.96 5.30
C GLU A 115 0.28 -6.56 4.15
N TYR A 116 1.54 -6.25 4.47
CA TYR A 116 2.56 -5.90 3.50
C TYR A 116 3.71 -6.91 3.59
N ALA A 117 4.09 -7.47 2.45
CA ALA A 117 5.23 -8.35 2.33
C ALA A 117 5.90 -8.19 0.97
N ASP A 118 7.22 -8.28 0.93
CA ASP A 118 7.99 -8.32 -0.31
C ASP A 118 9.30 -9.09 -0.12
N THR A 119 9.91 -9.48 -1.21
CA THR A 119 11.17 -10.23 -1.23
C THR A 119 12.04 -9.82 -2.42
N THR A 120 13.35 -9.91 -2.24
CA THR A 120 14.30 -9.77 -3.34
C THR A 120 14.60 -11.11 -4.03
N ALA A 121 14.02 -12.21 -3.54
CA ALA A 121 14.18 -13.53 -4.16
C ALA A 121 13.58 -13.56 -5.57
N LYS A 122 14.24 -14.25 -6.47
CA LYS A 122 13.79 -14.40 -7.87
C LYS A 122 12.45 -15.12 -8.01
N THR A 123 12.07 -15.92 -7.02
CA THR A 123 10.78 -16.60 -6.96
C THR A 123 9.60 -15.70 -6.60
N GLY A 124 9.87 -14.47 -6.14
CA GLY A 124 8.85 -13.48 -5.82
C GLY A 124 7.92 -13.84 -4.65
N LYS A 125 8.19 -14.94 -3.94
CA LYS A 125 7.35 -15.40 -2.84
C LYS A 125 7.91 -14.90 -1.50
N ALA A 126 7.29 -13.87 -0.94
CA ALA A 126 7.61 -13.41 0.40
C ALA A 126 7.23 -14.47 1.46
N PRO A 127 7.97 -14.57 2.58
CA PRO A 127 7.59 -15.45 3.66
C PRO A 127 6.22 -15.02 4.22
N LYS A 128 5.35 -16.01 4.44
CA LYS A 128 4.10 -15.76 5.18
C LYS A 128 4.45 -15.46 6.62
N MET A 129 3.78 -14.48 7.21
CA MET A 129 3.87 -14.25 8.65
C MET A 129 3.44 -15.54 9.34
N GLN A 130 4.29 -16.06 10.21
CA GLN A 130 3.91 -17.11 11.14
C GLN A 130 3.08 -16.45 12.23
N GLU A 131 1.85 -16.95 12.40
CA GLU A 131 1.00 -16.62 13.52
C GLU A 131 1.64 -17.01 14.85
#